data_abef954362ff39ea2dda70f19c697c9c
#
_entry.id   abef954362ff39ea2dda70f19c697c9c
#
_cell.length_a   1.000
_cell.length_b   1.000
_cell.length_c   1.000
_cell.angle_alpha   90.00
_cell.angle_beta   90.00
_cell.angle_gamma   90.00
#
_symmetry.space_group_name_H-M   'P 1'
#
loop_
_entity.id
_entity.type
_entity.pdbx_description
1 polymer ?
#
loop_
_entity_poly.entity_id
_entity_poly.type
_entity_poly.pdbx_seq_one_letter_code
_entity_poly.pdbx_strand_id
1 'polypeptide(L)'
;MSMKILATSDWHLGNLFHGNDRLPEHKHFLQWLLVQIAEQKPDALLVAGDIFDNGNPSAAAQTVYYEFLADATHLCPNMQIIITAGNHDSASRLEAPRPLLARYHVEIRGNVRKIWQQGENEDDNKTGGHWLYSYDDLIIPVSNEEGEEVIILAVPFLRSDVVQNACYSQGVNAFLRELTAEARQKYPDRKCIMMAHMYAKGSDIAKKDASEKIIIGGQEEVDLEGWNDHPDYMTCGHIHKRQHIRNTNWARYTGSILPMSFAEKDYTHGIDLITIGCDKREKEQMEVKKKEDEMKENKDGIKEEKEKENCKGKSKDIKVDFLEYKPQHSLRILPENEEELTIKKWQKLIHSELSERMNGELSDHFDYVMLKVKQEKLSNDDIKELENLVNEKDAVLCKIQRIIPQLDLSTIQGSQQITSIEDIVNRPPLDTLKEAFAIKHNAPMNERQEKMLSDLLTTSSL
;
A
#
# COMPACT_ATOMS: atom_id res chain seq x y z
N MET A 1 -16.93 18.18 -21.46
CA MET A 1 -15.53 17.93 -21.05
C MET A 1 -15.44 16.56 -20.41
N SER A 2 -14.26 16.00 -20.29
CA SER A 2 -14.05 14.72 -19.61
C SER A 2 -14.06 14.91 -18.09
N MET A 3 -14.62 13.98 -17.35
CA MET A 3 -14.53 13.96 -15.90
C MET A 3 -13.12 13.57 -15.47
N LYS A 4 -12.56 14.29 -14.51
CA LYS A 4 -11.21 14.07 -13.96
C LYS A 4 -11.28 13.68 -12.49
N ILE A 5 -10.60 12.60 -12.13
CA ILE A 5 -10.54 12.09 -10.77
C ILE A 5 -9.07 11.91 -10.38
N LEU A 6 -8.65 12.48 -9.26
CA LEU A 6 -7.36 12.15 -8.65
C LEU A 6 -7.56 10.99 -7.67
N ALA A 7 -6.64 10.01 -7.69
CA ALA A 7 -6.67 8.87 -6.79
C ALA A 7 -5.32 8.65 -6.10
N THR A 8 -5.35 8.46 -4.78
CA THR A 8 -4.20 8.22 -3.91
C THR A 8 -4.58 7.27 -2.77
N SER A 9 -3.60 6.72 -2.06
CA SER A 9 -3.79 5.88 -0.87
C SER A 9 -2.55 5.87 0.02
N ASP A 10 -2.61 5.16 1.13
CA ASP A 10 -1.46 4.80 1.97
C ASP A 10 -0.61 6.03 2.34
N TRP A 11 -1.28 7.04 2.93
CA TRP A 11 -0.62 8.27 3.39
C TRP A 11 0.18 8.06 4.65
N HIS A 12 -0.29 7.20 5.56
CA HIS A 12 0.34 6.88 6.85
C HIS A 12 0.79 8.12 7.62
N LEU A 13 -0.07 9.14 7.71
CA LEU A 13 0.24 10.38 8.43
C LEU A 13 0.64 10.10 9.88
N GLY A 14 1.80 10.64 10.27
CA GLY A 14 2.38 10.42 11.59
C GLY A 14 3.26 9.17 11.69
N ASN A 15 3.60 8.54 10.55
CA ASN A 15 4.59 7.45 10.50
C ASN A 15 5.94 7.91 11.03
N LEU A 16 6.63 7.01 11.75
CA LEU A 16 7.99 7.18 12.22
C LEU A 16 8.93 6.24 11.46
N PHE A 17 9.76 6.79 10.59
CA PHE A 17 10.74 6.01 9.85
C PHE A 17 11.99 5.76 10.69
N HIS A 18 12.13 4.56 11.24
CA HIS A 18 13.20 4.21 12.17
C HIS A 18 13.36 5.20 13.34
N GLY A 19 12.24 5.70 13.85
CA GLY A 19 12.21 6.67 14.95
C GLY A 19 12.27 8.15 14.51
N ASN A 20 12.48 8.42 13.23
CA ASN A 20 12.47 9.78 12.68
C ASN A 20 11.04 10.19 12.30
N ASP A 21 10.63 11.37 12.76
CA ASP A 21 9.30 11.92 12.44
C ASP A 21 9.26 12.35 10.97
N ARG A 22 8.30 11.79 10.23
CA ARG A 22 8.09 12.07 8.81
C ARG A 22 6.99 13.11 8.53
N LEU A 23 6.46 13.73 9.56
CA LEU A 23 5.39 14.72 9.39
C LEU A 23 5.79 15.90 8.46
N PRO A 24 7.04 16.38 8.45
CA PRO A 24 7.49 17.37 7.46
C PRO A 24 7.37 16.86 6.01
N GLU A 25 7.76 15.62 5.74
CA GLU A 25 7.65 14.99 4.42
C GLU A 25 6.17 14.83 4.00
N HIS A 26 5.30 14.42 4.93
CA HIS A 26 3.86 14.35 4.68
C HIS A 26 3.28 15.73 4.32
N LYS A 27 3.68 16.79 5.04
CA LYS A 27 3.27 18.15 4.70
C LYS A 27 3.73 18.55 3.31
N HIS A 28 4.96 18.23 2.94
CA HIS A 28 5.50 18.52 1.62
C HIS A 28 4.71 17.81 0.51
N PHE A 29 4.39 16.51 0.71
CA PHE A 29 3.55 15.79 -0.24
C PHE A 29 2.16 16.41 -0.36
N LEU A 30 1.50 16.73 0.76
CA LEU A 30 0.15 17.30 0.74
C LEU A 30 0.14 18.71 0.09
N GLN A 31 1.18 19.51 0.26
CA GLN A 31 1.36 20.77 -0.47
C GLN A 31 1.51 20.53 -1.98
N TRP A 32 2.31 19.53 -2.39
CA TRP A 32 2.42 19.15 -3.79
C TRP A 32 1.05 18.65 -4.34
N LEU A 33 0.29 17.89 -3.55
CA LEU A 33 -1.05 17.44 -3.95
C LEU A 33 -2.01 18.62 -4.14
N LEU A 34 -1.95 19.65 -3.30
CA LEU A 34 -2.72 20.89 -3.50
C LEU A 34 -2.36 21.59 -4.81
N VAL A 35 -1.08 21.59 -5.20
CA VAL A 35 -0.67 22.10 -6.52
C VAL A 35 -1.30 21.29 -7.64
N GLN A 36 -1.27 19.94 -7.53
CA GLN A 36 -1.92 19.09 -8.53
C GLN A 36 -3.44 19.32 -8.60
N ILE A 37 -4.12 19.53 -7.49
CA ILE A 37 -5.55 19.89 -7.46
C ILE A 37 -5.79 21.22 -8.20
N ALA A 38 -4.95 22.22 -7.96
CA ALA A 38 -5.08 23.53 -8.63
C ALA A 38 -4.87 23.44 -10.15
N GLU A 39 -3.89 22.64 -10.60
CA GLU A 39 -3.53 22.48 -12.00
C GLU A 39 -4.54 21.61 -12.77
N GLN A 40 -4.91 20.45 -12.20
CA GLN A 40 -5.78 19.48 -12.87
C GLN A 40 -7.26 19.86 -12.79
N LYS A 41 -7.67 20.57 -11.74
CA LYS A 41 -9.07 20.92 -11.41
C LYS A 41 -9.96 19.67 -11.49
N PRO A 42 -9.72 18.68 -10.62
CA PRO A 42 -10.46 17.43 -10.65
C PRO A 42 -11.89 17.62 -10.14
N ASP A 43 -12.80 16.77 -10.63
CA ASP A 43 -14.18 16.68 -10.14
C ASP A 43 -14.25 15.90 -8.83
N ALA A 44 -13.28 14.97 -8.61
CA ALA A 44 -13.15 14.25 -7.35
C ALA A 44 -11.70 13.94 -6.97
N LEU A 45 -11.47 13.82 -5.65
CA LEU A 45 -10.27 13.24 -5.05
C LEU A 45 -10.67 11.97 -4.27
N LEU A 46 -10.09 10.83 -4.63
CA LEU A 46 -10.28 9.55 -3.95
C LEU A 46 -9.05 9.24 -3.10
N VAL A 47 -9.25 8.94 -1.80
CA VAL A 47 -8.20 8.52 -0.87
C VAL A 47 -8.54 7.13 -0.34
N ALA A 48 -7.88 6.10 -0.88
CA ALA A 48 -8.25 4.70 -0.69
C ALA A 48 -7.55 4.04 0.51
N GLY A 49 -7.82 4.53 1.71
CA GLY A 49 -7.39 3.93 2.98
C GLY A 49 -5.99 4.28 3.44
N ASP A 50 -5.70 3.87 4.68
CA ASP A 50 -4.47 4.10 5.44
C ASP A 50 -4.07 5.58 5.46
N ILE A 51 -5.02 6.40 5.92
CA ILE A 51 -4.85 7.84 6.09
C ILE A 51 -3.83 8.12 7.18
N PHE A 52 -3.95 7.42 8.31
CA PHE A 52 -3.05 7.53 9.45
C PHE A 52 -2.24 6.25 9.63
N ASP A 53 -1.03 6.38 10.18
CA ASP A 53 -0.13 5.25 10.44
C ASP A 53 -0.69 4.25 11.48
N ASN A 54 -1.58 4.71 12.33
CA ASN A 54 -2.21 3.88 13.35
C ASN A 54 -3.58 4.41 13.78
N GLY A 55 -4.39 3.56 14.42
CA GLY A 55 -5.74 3.87 14.84
C GLY A 55 -5.87 4.93 15.96
N ASN A 56 -4.76 5.43 16.51
CA ASN A 56 -4.73 6.53 17.49
C ASN A 56 -3.70 7.60 17.06
N PRO A 57 -3.95 8.34 15.96
CA PRO A 57 -3.03 9.32 15.42
C PRO A 57 -2.76 10.46 16.41
N SER A 58 -1.54 11.01 16.36
CA SER A 58 -1.17 12.18 17.16
C SER A 58 -2.02 13.40 16.75
N ALA A 59 -2.16 14.38 17.68
CA ALA A 59 -2.84 15.63 17.36
C ALA A 59 -2.18 16.35 16.18
N ALA A 60 -0.85 16.30 16.08
CA ALA A 60 -0.12 16.91 14.96
C ALA A 60 -0.46 16.26 13.60
N ALA A 61 -0.54 14.93 13.53
CA ALA A 61 -0.97 14.23 12.31
C ALA A 61 -2.42 14.57 11.92
N GLN A 62 -3.32 14.63 12.92
CA GLN A 62 -4.71 15.05 12.69
C GLN A 62 -4.81 16.50 12.21
N THR A 63 -4.01 17.40 12.77
CA THR A 63 -3.97 18.81 12.34
C THR A 63 -3.57 18.90 10.87
N VAL A 64 -2.50 18.23 10.45
CA VAL A 64 -2.05 18.21 9.05
C VAL A 64 -3.14 17.68 8.11
N TYR A 65 -3.84 16.62 8.51
CA TYR A 65 -4.95 16.07 7.75
C TYR A 65 -6.10 17.07 7.56
N TYR A 66 -6.54 17.71 8.64
CA TYR A 66 -7.65 18.67 8.56
C TYR A 66 -7.27 19.98 7.88
N GLU A 67 -6.04 20.46 8.04
CA GLU A 67 -5.50 21.60 7.29
C GLU A 67 -5.55 21.32 5.80
N PHE A 68 -5.05 20.15 5.36
CA PHE A 68 -5.12 19.74 3.96
C PHE A 68 -6.56 19.72 3.43
N LEU A 69 -7.52 19.13 4.17
CA LEU A 69 -8.92 19.09 3.73
C LEU A 69 -9.51 20.50 3.59
N ALA A 70 -9.21 21.40 4.55
CA ALA A 70 -9.65 22.78 4.50
C ALA A 70 -9.09 23.52 3.28
N ASP A 71 -7.79 23.37 3.03
CA ASP A 71 -7.11 23.99 1.89
C ASP A 71 -7.62 23.44 0.55
N ALA A 72 -7.77 22.11 0.43
CA ALA A 72 -8.26 21.46 -0.78
C ALA A 72 -9.69 21.88 -1.13
N THR A 73 -10.59 21.92 -0.14
CA THR A 73 -11.98 22.35 -0.33
C THR A 73 -12.11 23.84 -0.61
N HIS A 74 -11.22 24.66 -0.07
CA HIS A 74 -11.16 26.09 -0.40
C HIS A 74 -10.62 26.33 -1.82
N LEU A 75 -9.60 25.57 -2.23
CA LEU A 75 -8.95 25.69 -3.53
C LEU A 75 -9.84 25.20 -4.68
N CYS A 76 -10.61 24.15 -4.46
CA CYS A 76 -11.51 23.55 -5.45
C CYS A 76 -12.88 23.24 -4.81
N PRO A 77 -13.77 24.24 -4.61
CA PRO A 77 -15.00 24.11 -3.85
C PRO A 77 -16.01 23.11 -4.43
N ASN A 78 -15.97 22.85 -5.73
CA ASN A 78 -16.88 21.91 -6.42
C ASN A 78 -16.34 20.48 -6.45
N MET A 79 -15.07 20.26 -6.09
CA MET A 79 -14.46 18.94 -6.03
C MET A 79 -15.04 18.13 -4.87
N GLN A 80 -15.46 16.90 -5.15
CA GLN A 80 -15.88 15.96 -4.11
C GLN A 80 -14.68 15.16 -3.59
N ILE A 81 -14.43 15.17 -2.29
CA ILE A 81 -13.37 14.38 -1.66
C ILE A 81 -14.00 13.14 -1.05
N ILE A 82 -13.57 11.95 -1.45
CA ILE A 82 -14.07 10.67 -0.95
C ILE A 82 -12.93 9.90 -0.31
N ILE A 83 -13.10 9.54 0.96
CA ILE A 83 -12.08 8.91 1.79
C ILE A 83 -12.63 7.61 2.36
N THR A 84 -11.88 6.52 2.25
CA THR A 84 -12.20 5.26 2.92
C THR A 84 -11.18 4.96 4.02
N ALA A 85 -11.56 4.17 5.03
CA ALA A 85 -10.61 3.69 6.02
C ALA A 85 -9.80 2.50 5.48
N GLY A 86 -8.50 2.47 5.78
CA GLY A 86 -7.65 1.31 5.59
C GLY A 86 -7.57 0.43 6.85
N ASN A 87 -6.63 -0.52 6.86
CA ASN A 87 -6.46 -1.43 8.00
C ASN A 87 -5.73 -0.78 9.18
N HIS A 88 -4.91 0.25 8.96
CA HIS A 88 -4.25 1.03 10.00
C HIS A 88 -5.19 2.03 10.68
N ASP A 89 -6.22 2.48 9.98
CA ASP A 89 -7.16 3.48 10.49
C ASP A 89 -8.09 2.93 11.56
N SER A 90 -8.50 3.80 12.49
CA SER A 90 -9.69 3.58 13.29
C SER A 90 -10.91 4.06 12.50
N ALA A 91 -11.63 3.14 11.90
CA ALA A 91 -12.79 3.42 11.05
C ALA A 91 -13.79 4.40 11.69
N SER A 92 -14.18 4.15 12.95
CA SER A 92 -15.14 4.99 13.68
C SER A 92 -14.59 6.39 14.00
N ARG A 93 -13.27 6.49 14.27
CA ARG A 93 -12.63 7.78 14.54
C ARG A 93 -12.52 8.61 13.25
N LEU A 94 -12.20 7.96 12.13
CA LEU A 94 -12.13 8.61 10.83
C LEU A 94 -13.50 9.14 10.39
N GLU A 95 -14.59 8.38 10.66
CA GLU A 95 -15.96 8.79 10.36
C GLU A 95 -16.54 9.83 11.32
N ALA A 96 -16.00 9.99 12.53
CA ALA A 96 -16.58 10.86 13.54
C ALA A 96 -16.89 12.30 13.04
N PRO A 97 -16.00 12.96 12.26
CA PRO A 97 -16.26 14.30 11.72
C PRO A 97 -17.16 14.32 10.48
N ARG A 98 -17.62 13.18 9.94
CA ARG A 98 -18.44 13.08 8.72
C ARG A 98 -19.61 14.07 8.67
N PRO A 99 -20.44 14.26 9.74
CA PRO A 99 -21.58 15.19 9.68
C PRO A 99 -21.17 16.66 9.44
N LEU A 100 -19.96 17.03 9.86
CA LEU A 100 -19.41 18.35 9.61
C LEU A 100 -18.80 18.44 8.20
N LEU A 101 -17.98 17.46 7.83
CA LEU A 101 -17.22 17.43 6.59
C LEU A 101 -18.09 17.27 5.34
N ALA A 102 -19.22 16.58 5.44
CA ALA A 102 -20.19 16.45 4.34
C ALA A 102 -20.69 17.82 3.82
N ARG A 103 -20.68 18.85 4.64
CA ARG A 103 -21.06 20.22 4.23
C ARG A 103 -20.02 20.87 3.30
N TYR A 104 -18.83 20.30 3.23
CA TYR A 104 -17.71 20.73 2.40
C TYR A 104 -17.42 19.75 1.28
N HIS A 105 -18.40 18.93 0.90
CA HIS A 105 -18.25 17.87 -0.12
C HIS A 105 -17.17 16.83 0.20
N VAL A 106 -16.92 16.59 1.50
CA VAL A 106 -16.00 15.53 1.96
C VAL A 106 -16.82 14.37 2.52
N GLU A 107 -16.78 13.24 1.83
CA GLU A 107 -17.47 12.01 2.17
C GLU A 107 -16.49 10.98 2.74
N ILE A 108 -16.77 10.48 3.95
CA ILE A 108 -15.92 9.48 4.62
C ILE A 108 -16.69 8.18 4.78
N ARG A 109 -16.07 7.07 4.43
CA ARG A 109 -16.59 5.70 4.62
C ARG A 109 -15.55 4.87 5.38
N GLY A 110 -15.71 4.78 6.70
CA GLY A 110 -14.83 3.96 7.54
C GLY A 110 -15.40 2.57 7.80
N ASN A 111 -16.72 2.46 7.90
CA ASN A 111 -17.42 1.22 8.24
C ASN A 111 -18.46 0.86 7.19
N VAL A 112 -18.72 -0.45 7.07
CA VAL A 112 -19.87 -0.96 6.32
C VAL A 112 -21.07 -1.05 7.28
N ARG A 113 -22.15 -0.37 6.95
CA ARG A 113 -23.38 -0.43 7.74
C ARG A 113 -24.15 -1.71 7.45
N LYS A 114 -24.77 -2.27 8.49
CA LYS A 114 -25.65 -3.42 8.40
C LYS A 114 -27.05 -3.02 8.86
N ILE A 115 -28.06 -3.53 8.16
CA ILE A 115 -29.49 -3.33 8.47
C ILE A 115 -30.05 -4.67 8.87
N TRP A 116 -30.80 -4.70 9.98
CA TRP A 116 -31.50 -5.90 10.39
C TRP A 116 -32.79 -6.06 9.58
N GLN A 117 -32.91 -7.15 8.85
CA GLN A 117 -34.14 -7.51 8.15
C GLN A 117 -34.85 -8.63 8.91
N GLN A 118 -36.10 -8.39 9.30
CA GLN A 118 -36.93 -9.38 9.93
C GLN A 118 -37.35 -10.42 8.90
N GLY A 119 -37.18 -11.70 9.18
CA GLY A 119 -37.57 -12.79 8.29
C GLY A 119 -39.13 -12.86 8.25
N GLU A 120 -39.68 -12.95 7.05
CA GLU A 120 -41.09 -13.29 6.83
C GLU A 120 -41.24 -14.80 7.01
N ASN A 121 -41.39 -15.28 8.23
CA ASN A 121 -41.78 -16.67 8.48
C ASN A 121 -43.24 -16.63 8.96
N GLU A 122 -44.11 -17.21 8.18
CA GLU A 122 -45.55 -17.43 8.49
C GLU A 122 -45.77 -18.42 9.65
N ASP A 123 -44.75 -19.04 10.22
CA ASP A 123 -44.86 -19.91 11.39
C ASP A 123 -44.64 -19.14 12.68
N ASP A 124 -45.72 -18.95 13.41
CA ASP A 124 -45.84 -18.36 14.75
C ASP A 124 -44.79 -18.97 15.71
N ASN A 125 -43.85 -18.17 16.19
CA ASN A 125 -42.92 -18.30 17.31
C ASN A 125 -41.40 -18.36 17.05
N LYS A 126 -40.89 -18.10 15.85
CA LYS A 126 -39.45 -17.80 15.69
C LYS A 126 -39.28 -16.51 14.90
N THR A 127 -39.15 -15.39 15.58
CA THR A 127 -38.66 -14.13 15.02
C THR A 127 -37.21 -14.30 14.61
N GLY A 128 -37.01 -14.93 13.46
CA GLY A 128 -35.73 -15.04 12.81
C GLY A 128 -35.54 -13.85 11.87
N GLY A 129 -34.46 -13.11 12.02
CA GLY A 129 -34.04 -12.09 11.07
C GLY A 129 -32.56 -12.28 10.73
N HIS A 130 -32.09 -11.59 9.73
CA HIS A 130 -30.68 -11.60 9.34
C HIS A 130 -30.16 -10.19 9.06
N TRP A 131 -28.84 -10.02 9.17
CA TRP A 131 -28.19 -8.76 8.87
C TRP A 131 -27.86 -8.70 7.39
N LEU A 132 -28.27 -7.59 6.73
CA LEU A 132 -27.89 -7.26 5.36
C LEU A 132 -26.94 -6.08 5.35
N TYR A 133 -26.08 -6.01 4.33
CA TYR A 133 -25.28 -4.83 4.11
C TYR A 133 -26.13 -3.68 3.56
N SER A 134 -25.86 -2.46 4.02
CA SER A 134 -26.43 -1.24 3.44
C SER A 134 -25.47 -0.72 2.37
N TYR A 135 -25.65 -1.13 1.14
CA TYR A 135 -24.81 -0.71 0.03
C TYR A 135 -25.03 0.74 -0.39
N ASP A 136 -26.21 1.30 -0.15
CA ASP A 136 -26.56 2.68 -0.51
C ASP A 136 -25.58 3.71 0.03
N ASP A 137 -25.07 3.52 1.25
CA ASP A 137 -24.10 4.43 1.87
C ASP A 137 -22.73 4.40 1.19
N LEU A 138 -22.42 3.33 0.45
CA LEU A 138 -21.14 3.13 -0.27
C LEU A 138 -21.21 3.57 -1.74
N ILE A 139 -22.40 3.84 -2.26
CA ILE A 139 -22.64 4.24 -3.65
C ILE A 139 -22.76 5.75 -3.69
N ILE A 140 -21.74 6.44 -4.21
CA ILE A 140 -21.63 7.90 -4.17
C ILE A 140 -21.65 8.44 -5.60
N PRO A 141 -22.70 9.11 -6.05
CA PRO A 141 -22.72 9.83 -7.31
C PRO A 141 -21.77 11.05 -7.25
N VAL A 142 -20.97 11.23 -8.28
CA VAL A 142 -20.11 12.40 -8.49
C VAL A 142 -20.47 13.00 -9.84
N SER A 143 -20.76 14.31 -9.86
CA SER A 143 -21.12 15.03 -11.07
C SER A 143 -20.12 16.15 -11.34
N ASN A 144 -19.80 16.38 -12.61
CA ASN A 144 -19.04 17.56 -13.02
C ASN A 144 -19.97 18.74 -13.33
N GLU A 145 -19.39 19.91 -13.60
CA GLU A 145 -20.13 21.14 -13.93
C GLU A 145 -20.97 21.01 -15.23
N GLU A 146 -20.68 20.05 -16.10
CA GLU A 146 -21.40 19.79 -17.35
C GLU A 146 -22.56 18.78 -17.17
N GLY A 147 -22.76 18.27 -15.97
CA GLY A 147 -23.80 17.28 -15.64
C GLY A 147 -23.45 15.87 -16.05
N GLU A 148 -22.21 15.56 -16.41
CA GLU A 148 -21.73 14.18 -16.51
C GLU A 148 -21.63 13.58 -15.12
N GLU A 149 -22.03 12.33 -14.96
CA GLU A 149 -22.07 11.65 -13.67
C GLU A 149 -21.36 10.31 -13.73
N VAL A 150 -20.58 10.04 -12.69
CA VAL A 150 -19.92 8.75 -12.45
C VAL A 150 -20.28 8.28 -11.04
N ILE A 151 -20.32 6.98 -10.84
CA ILE A 151 -20.64 6.36 -9.55
C ILE A 151 -19.36 5.88 -8.89
N ILE A 152 -19.06 6.39 -7.71
CA ILE A 152 -17.95 5.94 -6.88
C ILE A 152 -18.46 4.90 -5.88
N LEU A 153 -17.84 3.71 -5.88
CA LEU A 153 -18.09 2.65 -4.92
C LEU A 153 -16.99 2.75 -3.85
N ALA A 154 -17.32 3.35 -2.70
CA ALA A 154 -16.38 3.67 -1.64
C ALA A 154 -16.30 2.52 -0.62
N VAL A 155 -15.41 1.55 -0.86
CA VAL A 155 -15.25 0.35 -0.03
C VAL A 155 -14.12 0.55 0.98
N PRO A 156 -14.41 0.64 2.28
CA PRO A 156 -13.37 0.65 3.31
C PRO A 156 -12.75 -0.75 3.44
N PHE A 157 -11.66 -0.82 4.20
CA PHE A 157 -11.07 -2.09 4.57
C PHE A 157 -12.06 -3.01 5.26
N LEU A 158 -12.34 -4.17 4.66
CA LEU A 158 -13.29 -5.14 5.15
C LEU A 158 -12.62 -6.08 6.15
N ARG A 159 -12.89 -5.92 7.44
CA ARG A 159 -12.40 -6.82 8.48
C ARG A 159 -13.12 -8.16 8.40
N SER A 160 -12.50 -9.22 8.91
CA SER A 160 -13.06 -10.59 8.88
C SER A 160 -14.40 -10.74 9.61
N ASP A 161 -14.66 -9.91 10.62
CA ASP A 161 -15.93 -9.87 11.35
C ASP A 161 -17.04 -9.13 10.58
N VAL A 162 -16.69 -8.37 9.56
CA VAL A 162 -17.64 -7.70 8.67
C VAL A 162 -18.14 -8.65 7.60
N VAL A 163 -17.24 -9.44 6.97
CA VAL A 163 -17.61 -10.34 5.86
C VAL A 163 -18.24 -11.63 6.35
N GLN A 164 -19.45 -11.91 5.87
CA GLN A 164 -20.27 -13.06 6.29
C GLN A 164 -19.92 -14.30 5.45
N ASN A 165 -18.73 -14.88 5.62
CA ASN A 165 -18.34 -16.11 4.94
C ASN A 165 -17.31 -16.88 5.76
N ALA A 166 -17.27 -18.22 5.60
CA ALA A 166 -16.25 -19.07 6.21
C ALA A 166 -14.84 -18.79 5.66
N CYS A 167 -14.73 -18.32 4.41
CA CYS A 167 -13.50 -17.91 3.77
C CYS A 167 -13.53 -16.42 3.53
N TYR A 168 -12.55 -15.68 4.06
CA TYR A 168 -12.45 -14.22 3.95
C TYR A 168 -12.46 -13.76 2.49
N SER A 169 -11.62 -14.33 1.64
CA SER A 169 -11.53 -13.98 0.21
C SER A 169 -12.87 -14.11 -0.51
N GLN A 170 -13.60 -15.20 -0.25
CA GLN A 170 -14.92 -15.42 -0.84
C GLN A 170 -15.94 -14.40 -0.33
N GLY A 171 -15.89 -14.07 0.97
CA GLY A 171 -16.77 -13.07 1.57
C GLY A 171 -16.53 -11.67 1.00
N VAL A 172 -15.27 -11.26 0.85
CA VAL A 172 -14.92 -9.98 0.21
C VAL A 172 -15.39 -9.96 -1.25
N ASN A 173 -15.11 -11.03 -2.02
CA ASN A 173 -15.56 -11.12 -3.40
C ASN A 173 -17.09 -11.03 -3.55
N ALA A 174 -17.84 -11.74 -2.71
CA ALA A 174 -19.30 -11.66 -2.72
C ALA A 174 -19.76 -10.23 -2.48
N PHE A 175 -19.22 -9.58 -1.43
CA PHE A 175 -19.53 -8.20 -1.09
C PHE A 175 -19.26 -7.22 -2.27
N LEU A 176 -18.08 -7.30 -2.89
CA LEU A 176 -17.71 -6.40 -3.99
C LEU A 176 -18.61 -6.60 -5.22
N ARG A 177 -18.97 -7.85 -5.52
CA ARG A 177 -19.86 -8.20 -6.64
C ARG A 177 -21.28 -7.72 -6.40
N GLU A 178 -21.82 -7.93 -5.20
CA GLU A 178 -23.16 -7.48 -4.81
C GLU A 178 -23.26 -5.95 -4.84
N LEU A 179 -22.30 -5.23 -4.24
CA LEU A 179 -22.23 -3.77 -4.30
C LEU A 179 -22.19 -3.26 -5.75
N THR A 180 -21.39 -3.89 -6.62
CA THR A 180 -21.30 -3.49 -8.03
C THR A 180 -22.60 -3.75 -8.77
N ALA A 181 -23.24 -4.89 -8.51
CA ALA A 181 -24.52 -5.23 -9.12
C ALA A 181 -25.63 -4.24 -8.69
N GLU A 182 -25.69 -3.88 -7.41
CA GLU A 182 -26.66 -2.92 -6.90
C GLU A 182 -26.44 -1.52 -7.49
N ALA A 183 -25.20 -1.07 -7.58
CA ALA A 183 -24.87 0.21 -8.22
C ALA A 183 -25.29 0.23 -9.70
N ARG A 184 -25.04 -0.85 -10.44
CA ARG A 184 -25.45 -0.97 -11.86
C ARG A 184 -26.96 -1.05 -12.03
N GLN A 185 -27.67 -1.66 -11.10
CA GLN A 185 -29.14 -1.68 -11.09
C GLN A 185 -29.72 -0.28 -10.87
N LYS A 186 -29.13 0.47 -9.93
CA LYS A 186 -29.56 1.83 -9.59
C LYS A 186 -29.15 2.88 -10.63
N TYR A 187 -28.01 2.67 -11.28
CA TYR A 187 -27.40 3.59 -12.25
C TYR A 187 -26.92 2.84 -13.51
N PRO A 188 -27.82 2.30 -14.34
CA PRO A 188 -27.48 1.35 -15.41
C PRO A 188 -26.57 1.95 -16.50
N ASP A 189 -26.66 3.26 -16.74
CA ASP A 189 -25.94 3.96 -17.82
C ASP A 189 -24.72 4.74 -17.33
N ARG A 190 -24.34 4.59 -16.04
CA ARG A 190 -23.22 5.31 -15.46
C ARG A 190 -21.99 4.43 -15.32
N LYS A 191 -20.82 5.05 -15.49
CA LYS A 191 -19.55 4.39 -15.18
C LYS A 191 -19.41 4.20 -13.68
N CYS A 192 -18.93 3.02 -13.28
CA CYS A 192 -18.67 2.70 -11.87
C CYS A 192 -17.17 2.63 -11.64
N ILE A 193 -16.66 3.50 -10.77
CA ILE A 193 -15.28 3.49 -10.29
C ILE A 193 -15.31 2.99 -8.85
N MET A 194 -14.60 1.91 -8.56
CA MET A 194 -14.45 1.41 -7.21
C MET A 194 -13.15 1.91 -6.57
N MET A 195 -13.23 2.36 -5.35
CA MET A 195 -12.05 2.53 -4.48
C MET A 195 -12.14 1.50 -3.35
N ALA A 196 -11.04 0.81 -3.09
CA ALA A 196 -10.98 -0.23 -2.08
C ALA A 196 -9.62 -0.25 -1.37
N HIS A 197 -9.56 -0.91 -0.21
CA HIS A 197 -8.32 -1.12 0.53
C HIS A 197 -8.24 -2.59 0.91
N MET A 198 -7.37 -3.37 0.24
CA MET A 198 -7.28 -4.83 0.43
C MET A 198 -5.99 -5.41 -0.17
N TYR A 199 -5.62 -6.61 0.29
CA TYR A 199 -4.56 -7.39 -0.33
C TYR A 199 -5.12 -8.29 -1.44
N ALA A 200 -4.85 -7.97 -2.69
CA ALA A 200 -5.28 -8.79 -3.83
C ALA A 200 -4.20 -9.83 -4.18
N LYS A 201 -4.64 -11.06 -4.48
CA LYS A 201 -3.79 -12.18 -4.81
C LYS A 201 -2.87 -11.90 -5.99
N GLY A 202 -1.61 -12.26 -5.81
CA GLY A 202 -0.59 -12.13 -6.85
C GLY A 202 -0.05 -10.73 -7.03
N SER A 203 -0.28 -9.83 -6.07
CA SER A 203 0.39 -8.53 -5.99
C SER A 203 1.88 -8.69 -5.71
N ASP A 204 2.70 -7.84 -6.32
CA ASP A 204 4.15 -7.87 -6.15
C ASP A 204 4.52 -7.06 -4.89
N ILE A 205 5.08 -7.76 -3.91
CA ILE A 205 5.49 -7.22 -2.62
C ILE A 205 7.00 -7.37 -2.49
N ALA A 206 7.67 -6.40 -1.89
CA ALA A 206 9.10 -6.49 -1.62
C ALA A 206 9.41 -7.66 -0.67
N LYS A 207 9.96 -8.74 -1.20
CA LYS A 207 10.19 -10.03 -0.50
C LYS A 207 11.02 -9.95 0.79
N LYS A 208 11.60 -8.80 1.13
CA LYS A 208 12.51 -8.62 2.28
C LYS A 208 11.93 -7.69 3.35
N ASP A 209 10.70 -7.23 3.19
CA ASP A 209 10.15 -6.27 4.13
C ASP A 209 9.01 -6.83 4.96
N ALA A 210 9.24 -6.80 6.28
CA ALA A 210 8.20 -7.09 7.27
C ALA A 210 7.35 -5.85 7.62
N SER A 211 7.59 -4.69 6.98
CA SER A 211 6.81 -3.46 7.22
C SER A 211 5.45 -3.54 6.56
N GLU A 212 5.36 -4.11 5.36
CA GLU A 212 4.12 -4.63 4.82
C GLU A 212 3.80 -5.92 5.58
N LYS A 213 3.32 -5.79 6.82
CA LYS A 213 2.80 -6.93 7.55
C LYS A 213 1.57 -7.43 6.80
N ILE A 214 1.81 -8.36 5.88
CA ILE A 214 0.80 -9.14 5.15
C ILE A 214 -0.24 -9.73 6.11
N ILE A 215 0.08 -9.79 7.41
CA ILE A 215 -0.71 -10.38 8.49
C ILE A 215 -0.89 -9.38 9.62
N ILE A 216 -1.48 -8.21 9.36
CA ILE A 216 -2.18 -7.52 10.42
C ILE A 216 -3.62 -8.03 10.39
N GLY A 217 -3.91 -9.02 11.24
CA GLY A 217 -5.25 -9.59 11.41
C GLY A 217 -5.53 -10.92 10.70
N GLY A 218 -4.52 -11.66 10.21
CA GLY A 218 -4.72 -13.02 9.63
C GLY A 218 -5.50 -12.99 8.30
N GLN A 219 -5.30 -11.98 7.46
CA GLN A 219 -6.09 -11.79 6.27
C GLN A 219 -5.52 -12.53 5.08
N GLU A 220 -6.41 -13.28 4.44
CA GLU A 220 -6.13 -14.00 3.22
C GLU A 220 -6.13 -13.05 2.02
N GLU A 221 -5.37 -13.40 0.99
CA GLU A 221 -5.38 -12.73 -0.30
C GLU A 221 -6.77 -12.80 -0.94
N VAL A 222 -7.26 -11.66 -1.45
CA VAL A 222 -8.52 -11.59 -2.19
C VAL A 222 -8.27 -11.94 -3.65
N ASP A 223 -8.91 -12.99 -4.14
CA ASP A 223 -8.77 -13.43 -5.53
C ASP A 223 -9.83 -12.77 -6.42
N LEU A 224 -9.42 -11.84 -7.29
CA LEU A 224 -10.31 -11.13 -8.23
C LEU A 224 -10.48 -11.85 -9.59
N GLU A 225 -9.91 -13.05 -9.75
CA GLU A 225 -9.99 -13.79 -11.00
C GLU A 225 -11.44 -14.18 -11.33
N GLY A 226 -11.78 -14.15 -12.62
CA GLY A 226 -13.13 -14.54 -13.09
C GLY A 226 -14.26 -13.57 -12.73
N TRP A 227 -13.95 -12.35 -12.34
CA TRP A 227 -14.97 -11.32 -12.12
C TRP A 227 -15.33 -10.60 -13.43
N ASN A 228 -16.32 -11.14 -14.15
CA ASN A 228 -16.72 -10.62 -15.47
C ASN A 228 -17.48 -9.29 -15.39
N ASP A 229 -18.33 -9.12 -14.36
CA ASP A 229 -19.14 -7.90 -14.14
C ASP A 229 -18.46 -6.91 -13.19
N HIS A 230 -17.13 -6.82 -13.28
CA HIS A 230 -16.31 -5.90 -12.48
C HIS A 230 -16.68 -4.43 -12.73
N PRO A 231 -16.32 -3.49 -11.83
CA PRO A 231 -16.47 -2.06 -12.07
C PRO A 231 -15.67 -1.63 -13.32
N ASP A 232 -15.99 -0.48 -13.89
CA ASP A 232 -15.29 0.01 -15.07
C ASP A 232 -13.81 0.31 -14.79
N TYR A 233 -13.50 0.71 -13.54
CA TYR A 233 -12.15 0.84 -13.01
C TYR A 233 -12.13 0.64 -11.49
N MET A 234 -11.00 0.16 -10.93
CA MET A 234 -10.78 0.05 -9.50
C MET A 234 -9.42 0.63 -9.12
N THR A 235 -9.44 1.54 -8.15
CA THR A 235 -8.25 2.05 -7.47
C THR A 235 -8.14 1.40 -6.09
N CYS A 236 -6.96 0.89 -5.74
CA CYS A 236 -6.73 0.21 -4.47
C CYS A 236 -5.59 0.84 -3.67
N GLY A 237 -5.73 0.83 -2.34
CA GLY A 237 -4.65 0.96 -1.37
C GLY A 237 -4.27 -0.38 -0.73
N HIS A 238 -3.37 -0.35 0.22
CA HIS A 238 -2.78 -1.44 1.00
C HIS A 238 -1.40 -1.88 0.51
N ILE A 239 -1.16 -1.98 -0.79
CA ILE A 239 0.14 -2.32 -1.34
C ILE A 239 0.86 -1.05 -1.78
N HIS A 240 2.01 -0.77 -1.16
CA HIS A 240 2.76 0.47 -1.35
C HIS A 240 3.41 0.61 -2.73
N LYS A 241 3.60 -0.51 -3.44
CA LYS A 241 4.10 -0.50 -4.81
C LYS A 241 2.99 -0.23 -5.81
N ARG A 242 3.09 0.90 -6.55
CA ARG A 242 2.17 1.18 -7.66
C ARG A 242 2.25 0.10 -8.72
N GLN A 243 1.15 -0.59 -9.00
CA GLN A 243 1.10 -1.70 -9.93
C GLN A 243 -0.33 -2.04 -10.35
N HIS A 244 -0.50 -2.70 -11.50
CA HIS A 244 -1.76 -3.37 -11.80
C HIS A 244 -1.96 -4.58 -10.89
N ILE A 245 -3.19 -4.83 -10.48
CA ILE A 245 -3.53 -6.09 -9.83
C ILE A 245 -3.43 -7.18 -10.90
N ARG A 246 -2.74 -8.27 -10.55
CA ARG A 246 -2.44 -9.36 -11.48
C ARG A 246 -3.68 -9.86 -12.21
N ASN A 247 -3.53 -10.16 -13.51
CA ASN A 247 -4.59 -10.62 -14.40
C ASN A 247 -5.76 -9.65 -14.58
N THR A 248 -5.57 -8.37 -14.21
CA THR A 248 -6.55 -7.32 -14.47
C THR A 248 -5.93 -6.18 -15.26
N ASN A 249 -6.75 -5.52 -16.09
CA ASN A 249 -6.41 -4.25 -16.75
C ASN A 249 -7.28 -3.09 -16.26
N TRP A 250 -8.20 -3.39 -15.33
CA TRP A 250 -9.19 -2.47 -14.79
C TRP A 250 -8.97 -2.16 -13.29
N ALA A 251 -8.00 -2.82 -12.64
CA ALA A 251 -7.70 -2.63 -11.23
C ALA A 251 -6.21 -2.35 -11.00
N ARG A 252 -5.91 -1.38 -10.10
CA ARG A 252 -4.56 -0.95 -9.81
C ARG A 252 -4.42 -0.48 -8.37
N TYR A 253 -3.24 -0.72 -7.79
CA TYR A 253 -2.76 -0.01 -6.61
C TYR A 253 -2.16 1.34 -7.00
N THR A 254 -2.53 2.39 -6.28
CA THR A 254 -1.92 3.72 -6.43
C THR A 254 -0.51 3.75 -5.85
N GLY A 255 -0.25 2.93 -4.84
CA GLY A 255 0.98 2.91 -4.06
C GLY A 255 0.99 3.97 -2.96
N SER A 256 1.97 3.86 -2.05
CA SER A 256 2.16 4.83 -0.97
C SER A 256 2.73 6.15 -1.48
N ILE A 257 2.50 7.21 -0.71
CA ILE A 257 3.00 8.55 -1.02
C ILE A 257 4.50 8.75 -0.69
N LEU A 258 5.00 7.93 0.23
CA LEU A 258 6.40 7.90 0.68
C LEU A 258 6.85 6.45 0.83
N PRO A 259 8.14 6.13 0.68
CA PRO A 259 8.63 4.78 0.97
C PRO A 259 8.53 4.51 2.47
N MET A 260 7.91 3.39 2.86
CA MET A 260 7.74 2.99 4.26
C MET A 260 8.90 2.17 4.79
N SER A 261 9.77 1.68 3.91
CA SER A 261 10.93 0.89 4.27
C SER A 261 12.05 1.00 3.26
N PHE A 262 13.26 0.55 3.64
CA PHE A 262 14.40 0.48 2.73
C PHE A 262 14.20 -0.51 1.56
N ALA A 263 13.26 -1.44 1.65
CA ALA A 263 12.96 -2.35 0.55
C ALA A 263 12.17 -1.64 -0.57
N GLU A 264 11.57 -0.51 -0.26
CA GLU A 264 10.77 0.31 -1.18
C GLU A 264 11.60 1.44 -1.83
N LYS A 265 12.93 1.48 -1.61
CA LYS A 265 13.81 2.56 -2.09
C LYS A 265 13.70 2.84 -3.61
N ASP A 266 13.32 1.83 -4.37
CA ASP A 266 13.21 1.89 -5.83
C ASP A 266 11.75 2.05 -6.31
N TYR A 267 10.78 2.27 -5.39
CA TYR A 267 9.40 2.52 -5.77
C TYR A 267 9.22 3.93 -6.30
N THR A 268 8.28 4.08 -7.23
CA THR A 268 7.82 5.39 -7.69
C THR A 268 6.61 5.80 -6.88
N HIS A 269 6.62 7.02 -6.36
CA HIS A 269 5.55 7.58 -5.53
C HIS A 269 4.79 8.66 -6.30
N GLY A 270 3.52 8.85 -6.00
CA GLY A 270 2.69 9.84 -6.68
C GLY A 270 1.21 9.50 -6.59
N ILE A 271 0.43 9.98 -7.56
CA ILE A 271 -1.01 9.79 -7.62
C ILE A 271 -1.45 9.45 -9.04
N ASP A 272 -2.61 8.82 -9.19
CA ASP A 272 -3.21 8.57 -10.49
C ASP A 272 -4.21 9.68 -10.85
N LEU A 273 -4.14 10.18 -12.09
CA LEU A 273 -5.16 11.03 -12.72
C LEU A 273 -6.01 10.15 -13.64
N ILE A 274 -7.25 9.89 -13.24
CA ILE A 274 -8.23 9.12 -13.98
C ILE A 274 -9.09 10.08 -14.79
N THR A 275 -9.08 9.94 -16.12
CA THR A 275 -9.89 10.73 -17.04
C THR A 275 -10.96 9.85 -17.67
N ILE A 276 -12.22 10.23 -17.53
CA ILE A 276 -13.38 9.50 -18.04
C ILE A 276 -14.06 10.31 -19.14
N GLY A 277 -14.32 9.67 -20.26
CA GLY A 277 -14.84 10.32 -21.47
C GLY A 277 -13.70 10.85 -22.35
N CYS A 278 -13.83 10.71 -23.67
CA CYS A 278 -12.88 11.27 -24.63
C CYS A 278 -13.14 12.74 -24.87
N ASP A 279 -12.11 13.56 -24.78
CA ASP A 279 -12.17 14.94 -25.29
C ASP A 279 -12.55 14.88 -26.78
N LYS A 280 -13.60 15.64 -27.19
CA LYS A 280 -14.08 15.66 -28.58
C LYS A 280 -12.94 15.96 -29.57
N ARG A 281 -11.95 16.77 -29.15
CA ARG A 281 -10.76 17.10 -29.93
C ARG A 281 -9.82 15.92 -30.13
N GLU A 282 -9.65 15.05 -29.15
CA GLU A 282 -8.86 13.81 -29.30
C GLU A 282 -9.56 12.80 -30.20
N LYS A 283 -10.90 12.69 -30.12
CA LYS A 283 -11.68 11.87 -31.07
C LYS A 283 -11.53 12.35 -32.52
N GLU A 284 -11.62 13.66 -32.73
CA GLU A 284 -11.44 14.25 -34.08
C GLU A 284 -10.00 14.06 -34.57
N GLN A 285 -8.99 14.22 -33.73
CA GLN A 285 -7.58 13.96 -34.08
C GLN A 285 -7.29 12.47 -34.34
N MET A 286 -7.86 11.56 -33.55
CA MET A 286 -7.75 10.13 -33.77
C MET A 286 -8.47 9.69 -35.06
N GLU A 287 -9.65 10.27 -35.36
CA GLU A 287 -10.35 10.00 -36.60
C GLU A 287 -9.60 10.54 -37.84
N VAL A 288 -8.98 11.73 -37.70
CA VAL A 288 -8.13 12.30 -38.77
C VAL A 288 -6.90 11.42 -38.99
N LYS A 289 -6.21 11.02 -37.92
CA LYS A 289 -5.04 10.15 -37.99
C LYS A 289 -5.38 8.75 -38.53
N LYS A 290 -6.51 8.20 -38.16
CA LYS A 290 -7.02 6.92 -38.71
C LYS A 290 -7.35 6.99 -40.18
N LYS A 291 -7.94 8.10 -40.64
CA LYS A 291 -8.19 8.36 -42.07
C LYS A 291 -6.88 8.57 -42.86
N GLU A 292 -5.87 9.20 -42.22
CA GLU A 292 -4.55 9.37 -42.86
C GLU A 292 -3.80 8.03 -42.95
N ASP A 293 -3.90 7.18 -41.94
CA ASP A 293 -3.30 5.84 -41.97
C ASP A 293 -4.01 4.90 -42.94
N GLU A 294 -5.33 4.93 -43.02
CA GLU A 294 -6.13 4.21 -44.03
C GLU A 294 -5.83 4.69 -45.48
N MET A 295 -5.53 5.98 -45.67
CA MET A 295 -5.08 6.49 -46.97
C MET A 295 -3.66 6.08 -47.34
N LYS A 296 -2.80 5.80 -46.35
CA LYS A 296 -1.43 5.30 -46.56
C LYS A 296 -1.41 3.79 -46.86
N GLU A 297 -2.22 3.00 -46.16
CA GLU A 297 -2.36 1.55 -46.41
C GLU A 297 -2.93 1.22 -47.77
N ASN A 298 -3.72 2.10 -48.37
CA ASN A 298 -4.21 1.92 -49.75
C ASN A 298 -3.18 2.24 -50.84
N LYS A 299 -1.98 2.71 -50.48
CA LYS A 299 -0.90 2.99 -51.45
C LYS A 299 0.17 1.90 -51.50
N ASP A 300 0.32 1.11 -50.48
CA ASP A 300 1.33 0.04 -50.40
C ASP A 300 0.63 -1.30 -50.14
N GLY A 301 0.29 -1.99 -51.26
CA GLY A 301 -0.45 -3.25 -51.26
C GLY A 301 0.32 -4.44 -50.66
N ILE A 302 0.56 -4.48 -49.36
CA ILE A 302 1.07 -5.64 -48.61
C ILE A 302 0.11 -5.94 -47.49
N LYS A 303 -0.62 -7.07 -47.62
CA LYS A 303 -1.45 -7.63 -46.54
C LYS A 303 -0.55 -8.39 -45.56
N GLU A 304 -0.27 -7.84 -44.41
CA GLU A 304 0.06 -8.61 -43.21
C GLU A 304 -1.22 -8.79 -42.40
N GLU A 305 -1.67 -10.02 -42.29
CA GLU A 305 -2.72 -10.43 -41.38
C GLU A 305 -2.19 -10.30 -39.92
N LYS A 306 -2.45 -9.14 -39.30
CA LYS A 306 -2.35 -9.02 -37.85
C LYS A 306 -3.69 -9.46 -37.26
N GLU A 307 -3.64 -10.55 -36.50
CA GLU A 307 -4.73 -11.01 -35.64
C GLU A 307 -5.31 -9.84 -34.84
N LYS A 308 -6.51 -9.44 -35.22
CA LYS A 308 -7.33 -8.50 -34.43
C LYS A 308 -7.87 -9.28 -33.24
N GLU A 309 -7.16 -9.25 -32.15
CA GLU A 309 -7.75 -9.57 -30.86
C GLU A 309 -8.96 -8.68 -30.63
N ASN A 310 -10.09 -9.33 -30.66
CA ASN A 310 -11.42 -8.73 -30.53
C ASN A 310 -11.68 -8.44 -29.04
N CYS A 311 -10.97 -7.47 -28.47
CA CYS A 311 -11.28 -6.90 -27.15
C CYS A 311 -12.55 -6.07 -27.26
N LYS A 312 -13.70 -6.73 -27.25
CA LYS A 312 -14.97 -6.11 -26.87
C LYS A 312 -14.93 -5.86 -25.37
N GLY A 313 -14.32 -4.76 -24.93
CA GLY A 313 -14.22 -4.38 -23.53
C GLY A 313 -14.69 -2.94 -23.34
N LYS A 314 -15.53 -2.76 -22.35
CA LYS A 314 -16.12 -1.48 -21.88
C LYS A 314 -15.11 -0.41 -21.43
N SER A 315 -13.79 -0.63 -21.53
CA SER A 315 -12.75 0.23 -20.95
C SER A 315 -12.14 1.29 -21.88
N LYS A 316 -12.64 1.44 -23.12
CA LYS A 316 -12.03 2.39 -24.09
C LYS A 316 -12.17 3.88 -23.74
N ASP A 317 -12.95 4.22 -22.71
CA ASP A 317 -13.25 5.60 -22.34
C ASP A 317 -12.60 6.02 -21.00
N ILE A 318 -11.72 5.21 -20.39
CA ILE A 318 -11.01 5.55 -19.15
C ILE A 318 -9.51 5.55 -19.41
N LYS A 319 -8.89 6.72 -19.18
CA LYS A 319 -7.43 6.91 -19.26
C LYS A 319 -6.89 7.15 -17.87
N VAL A 320 -5.73 6.58 -17.56
CA VAL A 320 -5.06 6.77 -16.27
C VAL A 320 -3.64 7.24 -16.52
N ASP A 321 -3.36 8.48 -16.15
CA ASP A 321 -2.03 9.07 -16.18
C ASP A 321 -1.44 9.07 -14.76
N PHE A 322 -0.12 8.89 -14.64
CA PHE A 322 0.57 8.95 -13.37
C PHE A 322 1.21 10.31 -13.17
N LEU A 323 0.91 10.96 -12.06
CA LEU A 323 1.55 12.19 -11.62
C LEU A 323 2.58 11.82 -10.57
N GLU A 324 3.85 11.81 -10.98
CA GLU A 324 4.97 11.41 -10.12
C GLU A 324 5.26 12.47 -9.07
N TYR A 325 5.43 12.03 -7.83
CA TYR A 325 5.96 12.81 -6.72
C TYR A 325 7.36 12.35 -6.37
N LYS A 326 8.27 13.27 -6.14
CA LYS A 326 9.63 12.97 -5.67
C LYS A 326 9.71 13.26 -4.18
N PRO A 327 9.91 12.21 -3.34
CA PRO A 327 10.12 12.40 -1.90
C PRO A 327 11.29 13.33 -1.61
N GLN A 328 11.22 14.09 -0.51
CA GLN A 328 12.28 15.01 -0.10
C GLN A 328 13.58 14.29 0.28
N HIS A 329 13.47 13.12 0.89
CA HIS A 329 14.58 12.35 1.38
C HIS A 329 14.72 11.04 0.60
N SER A 330 15.95 10.76 0.14
CA SER A 330 16.25 9.50 -0.53
C SER A 330 16.60 8.41 0.47
N LEU A 331 16.34 7.15 0.11
CA LEU A 331 16.74 5.99 0.91
C LEU A 331 18.04 5.39 0.33
N ARG A 332 19.10 5.38 1.12
CA ARG A 332 20.40 4.83 0.73
C ARG A 332 20.73 3.56 1.51
N ILE A 333 21.07 2.50 0.80
CA ILE A 333 21.57 1.25 1.38
C ILE A 333 23.05 1.14 1.00
N LEU A 334 23.92 1.11 1.97
CA LEU A 334 25.38 1.01 1.73
C LEU A 334 25.96 -0.26 2.38
N PRO A 335 26.81 -1.00 1.64
CA PRO A 335 27.00 -0.93 0.20
C PRO A 335 25.75 -1.43 -0.54
N GLU A 336 25.52 -1.00 -1.77
CA GLU A 336 24.41 -1.52 -2.59
C GLU A 336 24.56 -3.02 -2.85
N ASN A 337 25.78 -3.46 -3.09
CA ASN A 337 26.13 -4.86 -3.19
C ASN A 337 26.52 -5.38 -1.81
N GLU A 338 26.19 -6.63 -1.50
CA GLU A 338 26.52 -7.27 -0.22
C GLU A 338 28.03 -7.60 -0.13
N GLU A 339 28.90 -6.62 -0.46
CA GLU A 339 30.34 -6.78 -0.38
C GLU A 339 30.83 -6.69 1.07
N GLU A 340 31.86 -7.48 1.37
CA GLU A 340 32.56 -7.40 2.63
C GLU A 340 33.62 -6.29 2.56
N LEU A 341 33.42 -5.22 3.33
CA LEU A 341 34.28 -4.05 3.32
C LEU A 341 35.11 -3.94 4.60
N THR A 342 36.40 -3.61 4.46
CA THR A 342 37.24 -3.17 5.57
C THR A 342 36.86 -1.75 5.97
N ILE A 343 37.20 -1.33 7.21
CA ILE A 343 36.89 0.02 7.71
C ILE A 343 37.35 1.12 6.74
N LYS A 344 38.54 1.02 6.18
CA LYS A 344 39.07 1.99 5.19
C LYS A 344 38.28 2.05 3.89
N LYS A 345 37.70 0.94 3.44
CA LYS A 345 36.81 0.93 2.27
C LYS A 345 35.46 1.52 2.61
N TRP A 346 34.94 1.26 3.81
CA TRP A 346 33.73 1.88 4.31
C TRP A 346 33.85 3.40 4.39
N GLN A 347 34.94 3.92 4.97
CA GLN A 347 35.20 5.36 5.03
C GLN A 347 35.16 5.99 3.63
N LYS A 348 35.88 5.38 2.65
CA LYS A 348 35.85 5.85 1.27
C LYS A 348 34.49 5.83 0.64
N LEU A 349 33.72 4.74 0.85
CA LEU A 349 32.37 4.60 0.33
C LEU A 349 31.42 5.68 0.89
N ILE A 350 31.43 5.88 2.20
CA ILE A 350 30.60 6.91 2.84
C ILE A 350 30.95 8.30 2.29
N HIS A 351 32.25 8.62 2.15
CA HIS A 351 32.67 9.90 1.59
C HIS A 351 32.31 10.08 0.12
N SER A 352 32.26 9.01 -0.68
CA SER A 352 31.90 9.10 -2.10
C SER A 352 30.40 9.12 -2.35
N GLU A 353 29.61 8.47 -1.49
CA GLU A 353 28.17 8.27 -1.72
C GLU A 353 27.29 9.29 -0.98
N LEU A 354 27.76 9.84 0.14
CA LEU A 354 26.99 10.77 0.96
C LEU A 354 27.54 12.20 0.86
N SER A 355 26.65 13.17 0.67
CA SER A 355 26.99 14.59 0.59
C SER A 355 27.47 15.12 1.94
N GLU A 356 28.29 16.18 1.91
CA GLU A 356 28.72 16.91 3.11
C GLU A 356 27.59 17.80 3.64
N ARG A 357 27.50 17.98 4.94
CA ARG A 357 26.60 18.97 5.55
C ARG A 357 27.00 20.38 5.17
N MET A 358 26.05 21.19 4.80
CA MET A 358 26.27 22.62 4.61
C MET A 358 26.19 23.33 5.99
N ASN A 359 27.26 24.04 6.35
CA ASN A 359 27.35 24.75 7.64
C ASN A 359 27.15 23.88 8.89
N GLY A 360 27.35 22.55 8.78
CA GLY A 360 27.21 21.61 9.89
C GLY A 360 25.77 21.20 10.21
N GLU A 361 24.77 21.68 9.47
CA GLU A 361 23.36 21.37 9.63
C GLU A 361 22.88 20.41 8.53
N LEU A 362 21.86 19.62 8.83
CA LEU A 362 21.15 18.80 7.83
C LEU A 362 20.41 19.71 6.87
N SER A 363 20.45 19.38 5.58
CA SER A 363 19.62 20.06 4.57
C SER A 363 18.16 19.59 4.65
N ASP A 364 17.27 20.31 3.96
CA ASP A 364 15.88 19.88 3.78
C ASP A 364 15.75 18.63 2.89
N HIS A 365 16.84 18.14 2.33
CA HIS A 365 16.91 16.99 1.39
C HIS A 365 17.96 15.95 1.76
N PHE A 366 18.23 15.76 3.06
CA PHE A 366 19.17 14.76 3.54
C PHE A 366 18.77 13.32 3.15
N ASP A 367 19.73 12.41 3.15
CA ASP A 367 19.47 10.99 2.88
C ASP A 367 19.17 10.20 4.17
N TYR A 368 18.22 9.29 4.14
CA TYR A 368 18.09 8.22 5.15
C TYR A 368 19.02 7.06 4.76
N VAL A 369 19.85 6.61 5.69
CA VAL A 369 20.90 5.63 5.40
C VAL A 369 20.72 4.35 6.21
N MET A 370 20.85 3.21 5.53
CA MET A 370 21.03 1.90 6.15
C MET A 370 22.39 1.33 5.78
N LEU A 371 23.18 0.92 6.77
CA LEU A 371 24.45 0.23 6.55
C LEU A 371 24.25 -1.29 6.66
N LYS A 372 24.65 -2.05 5.62
CA LYS A 372 24.68 -3.52 5.63
C LYS A 372 26.08 -4.00 5.95
N VAL A 373 26.32 -4.44 7.18
CA VAL A 373 27.64 -4.79 7.71
C VAL A 373 27.79 -6.30 7.85
N LYS A 374 28.80 -6.90 7.22
CA LYS A 374 29.21 -8.29 7.51
C LYS A 374 30.06 -8.33 8.76
N GLN A 375 29.62 -9.08 9.77
CA GLN A 375 30.11 -9.01 11.15
C GLN A 375 31.55 -9.51 11.36
N GLU A 376 32.12 -10.30 10.44
CA GLU A 376 33.39 -11.00 10.67
C GLU A 376 34.63 -10.09 10.69
N LYS A 377 34.55 -8.86 10.18
CA LYS A 377 35.71 -7.97 9.98
C LYS A 377 35.63 -6.59 10.64
N LEU A 378 34.53 -6.27 11.33
CA LEU A 378 34.35 -4.99 11.99
C LEU A 378 34.18 -5.16 13.50
N SER A 379 35.01 -4.48 14.27
CA SER A 379 34.86 -4.37 15.72
C SER A 379 33.70 -3.44 16.10
N ASN A 380 33.31 -3.42 17.37
CA ASN A 380 32.31 -2.47 17.86
C ASN A 380 32.81 -1.01 17.75
N ASP A 381 34.10 -0.79 17.84
CA ASP A 381 34.70 0.54 17.69
C ASP A 381 34.67 1.00 16.23
N ASP A 382 34.90 0.09 15.25
CA ASP A 382 34.72 0.38 13.83
C ASP A 382 33.25 0.77 13.53
N ILE A 383 32.28 0.10 14.13
CA ILE A 383 30.86 0.42 13.93
C ILE A 383 30.53 1.82 14.45
N LYS A 384 31.05 2.20 15.63
CA LYS A 384 30.87 3.56 16.16
C LYS A 384 31.54 4.61 15.29
N GLU A 385 32.69 4.28 14.70
CA GLU A 385 33.36 5.17 13.76
C GLU A 385 32.49 5.39 12.51
N LEU A 386 31.87 4.33 11.96
CA LEU A 386 30.95 4.45 10.84
C LEU A 386 29.70 5.27 11.18
N GLU A 387 29.12 5.08 12.38
CA GLU A 387 28.01 5.89 12.87
C GLU A 387 28.38 7.38 12.91
N ASN A 388 29.53 7.71 13.51
CA ASN A 388 30.01 9.08 13.57
C ASN A 388 30.21 9.67 12.17
N LEU A 389 30.83 8.91 11.28
CA LEU A 389 31.13 9.35 9.92
C LEU A 389 29.86 9.64 9.11
N VAL A 390 28.81 8.79 9.22
CA VAL A 390 27.50 9.07 8.58
C VAL A 390 26.84 10.30 9.21
N ASN A 391 26.94 10.47 10.54
CA ASN A 391 26.39 11.62 11.23
C ASN A 391 27.09 12.96 10.90
N GLU A 392 28.30 12.94 10.31
CA GLU A 392 28.98 14.12 9.79
C GLU A 392 28.50 14.50 8.36
N LYS A 393 27.81 13.57 7.68
CA LYS A 393 27.26 13.77 6.34
C LYS A 393 25.84 14.36 6.37
N ASP A 394 25.39 14.83 5.21
CA ASP A 394 24.00 15.26 5.02
C ASP A 394 23.08 14.03 4.94
N ALA A 395 23.04 13.28 6.03
CA ALA A 395 22.37 12.00 6.14
C ALA A 395 21.96 11.70 7.57
N VAL A 396 20.94 10.85 7.72
CA VAL A 396 20.47 10.28 8.98
C VAL A 396 20.65 8.77 8.94
N LEU A 397 21.49 8.25 9.83
CA LEU A 397 21.67 6.81 9.98
C LEU A 397 20.45 6.18 10.66
N CYS A 398 19.66 5.45 9.89
CA CYS A 398 18.44 4.80 10.39
C CYS A 398 18.70 3.40 10.97
N LYS A 399 19.59 2.64 10.35
CA LYS A 399 19.80 1.24 10.72
C LYS A 399 21.20 0.74 10.33
N ILE A 400 21.79 -0.06 11.21
CA ILE A 400 22.92 -0.93 10.87
C ILE A 400 22.41 -2.37 10.87
N GLN A 401 22.31 -2.95 9.69
CA GLN A 401 21.93 -4.34 9.50
C GLN A 401 23.17 -5.22 9.48
N ARG A 402 23.33 -6.07 10.48
CA ARG A 402 24.41 -7.06 10.50
C ARG A 402 24.00 -8.27 9.66
N ILE A 403 24.77 -8.55 8.62
CA ILE A 403 24.57 -9.76 7.81
C ILE A 403 25.37 -10.87 8.50
N ILE A 404 24.68 -11.81 9.09
CA ILE A 404 25.26 -13.04 9.61
C ILE A 404 25.32 -14.01 8.43
N PRO A 405 26.50 -14.58 8.07
CA PRO A 405 26.56 -15.61 7.05
C PRO A 405 25.57 -16.71 7.41
N GLN A 406 24.68 -17.06 6.49
CA GLN A 406 23.86 -18.27 6.67
C GLN A 406 24.84 -19.45 6.76
N LEU A 407 24.93 -20.07 7.93
CA LEU A 407 25.60 -21.34 8.08
C LEU A 407 24.93 -22.31 7.11
N ASP A 408 25.71 -22.81 6.17
CA ASP A 408 25.24 -23.81 5.22
C ASP A 408 24.95 -25.08 6.03
N LEU A 409 23.69 -25.28 6.43
CA LEU A 409 23.21 -26.41 7.24
C LEU A 409 23.49 -27.76 6.54
N SER A 410 23.82 -27.75 5.23
CA SER A 410 24.18 -28.94 4.47
C SER A 410 25.54 -29.53 4.88
N THR A 411 26.39 -28.76 5.55
CA THR A 411 27.73 -29.21 6.00
C THR A 411 27.76 -29.84 7.39
N ILE A 412 26.64 -29.82 8.13
CA ILE A 412 26.55 -30.45 9.44
C ILE A 412 26.16 -31.94 9.26
N GLN A 413 27.15 -32.77 9.10
CA GLN A 413 26.96 -34.24 9.16
C GLN A 413 26.43 -34.60 10.55
N GLY A 414 25.12 -34.94 10.62
CA GLY A 414 24.52 -35.54 11.83
C GLY A 414 23.22 -34.93 12.34
N SER A 415 22.76 -33.78 11.82
CA SER A 415 21.45 -33.24 12.21
C SER A 415 20.32 -33.92 11.43
N GLN A 416 19.29 -34.38 12.11
CA GLN A 416 18.03 -34.81 11.48
C GLN A 416 17.49 -33.63 10.66
N GLN A 417 17.24 -33.89 9.37
CA GLN A 417 16.68 -32.87 8.46
C GLN A 417 15.36 -32.34 9.02
N ILE A 418 15.32 -31.04 9.33
CA ILE A 418 14.08 -30.33 9.57
C ILE A 418 13.44 -30.12 8.20
N THR A 419 12.38 -30.87 7.92
CA THR A 419 11.70 -30.89 6.61
C THR A 419 10.40 -30.10 6.62
N SER A 420 9.89 -29.69 7.79
CA SER A 420 8.63 -28.92 7.89
C SER A 420 8.63 -27.94 9.07
N ILE A 421 7.73 -26.94 9.01
CA ILE A 421 7.46 -26.02 10.13
C ILE A 421 6.90 -26.79 11.35
N GLU A 422 6.17 -27.87 11.13
CA GLU A 422 5.61 -28.72 12.17
C GLU A 422 6.70 -29.43 12.97
N ASP A 423 7.83 -29.80 12.34
CA ASP A 423 9.00 -30.38 13.03
C ASP A 423 9.65 -29.39 14.00
N ILE A 424 9.60 -28.08 13.69
CA ILE A 424 10.13 -27.02 14.56
C ILE A 424 9.19 -26.77 15.75
N VAL A 425 7.89 -26.75 15.51
CA VAL A 425 6.87 -26.44 16.53
C VAL A 425 6.75 -27.56 17.57
N ASN A 426 6.92 -28.82 17.14
CA ASN A 426 6.79 -30.01 17.99
C ASN A 426 8.09 -30.39 18.71
N ARG A 427 9.20 -29.70 18.45
CA ARG A 427 10.50 -30.00 19.04
C ARG A 427 10.60 -29.40 20.46
N PRO A 428 11.08 -30.16 21.48
CA PRO A 428 11.28 -29.60 22.79
C PRO A 428 12.23 -28.39 22.76
N PRO A 429 11.90 -27.26 23.39
CA PRO A 429 12.73 -26.05 23.36
C PRO A 429 14.17 -26.28 23.85
N LEU A 430 14.34 -27.20 24.80
CA LEU A 430 15.65 -27.58 25.33
C LEU A 430 16.56 -28.19 24.28
N ASP A 431 16.03 -29.06 23.41
CA ASP A 431 16.82 -29.73 22.38
C ASP A 431 17.26 -28.75 21.30
N THR A 432 16.38 -27.82 20.93
CA THR A 432 16.70 -26.74 19.99
C THR A 432 17.82 -25.84 20.54
N LEU A 433 17.78 -25.53 21.83
CA LEU A 433 18.80 -24.69 22.47
C LEU A 433 20.14 -25.42 22.66
N LYS A 434 20.14 -26.74 22.93
CA LYS A 434 21.34 -27.57 22.98
C LYS A 434 22.04 -27.60 21.62
N GLU A 435 21.29 -27.78 20.56
CA GLU A 435 21.82 -27.80 19.19
C GLU A 435 22.39 -26.42 18.77
N ALA A 436 21.67 -25.35 19.07
CA ALA A 436 22.13 -23.98 18.85
C ALA A 436 23.43 -23.66 19.62
N PHE A 437 23.55 -24.15 20.86
CA PHE A 437 24.74 -23.99 21.68
C PHE A 437 25.93 -24.77 21.07
N ALA A 438 25.71 -26.04 20.69
CA ALA A 438 26.74 -26.86 20.08
C ALA A 438 27.29 -26.25 18.78
N ILE A 439 26.39 -25.69 17.96
CA ILE A 439 26.75 -24.95 16.74
C ILE A 439 27.58 -23.68 17.08
N LYS A 440 27.12 -22.89 18.02
CA LYS A 440 27.76 -21.61 18.40
C LYS A 440 29.13 -21.77 19.02
N HIS A 441 29.32 -22.82 19.82
CA HIS A 441 30.52 -23.05 20.60
C HIS A 441 31.42 -24.17 20.07
N ASN A 442 31.01 -24.82 18.97
CA ASN A 442 31.65 -26.00 18.38
C ASN A 442 31.92 -27.10 19.41
N ALA A 443 31.07 -27.22 20.43
CA ALA A 443 31.15 -28.19 21.52
C ALA A 443 29.75 -28.38 22.17
N PRO A 444 29.40 -29.59 22.60
CA PRO A 444 28.12 -29.82 23.30
C PRO A 444 28.11 -29.12 24.68
N MET A 445 26.91 -28.82 25.17
CA MET A 445 26.73 -28.35 26.54
C MET A 445 27.21 -29.38 27.55
N ASN A 446 27.77 -28.91 28.67
CA ASN A 446 28.05 -29.78 29.79
C ASN A 446 26.79 -29.91 30.69
N GLU A 447 26.77 -30.92 31.55
CA GLU A 447 25.63 -31.24 32.44
C GLU A 447 25.15 -30.06 33.29
N ARG A 448 26.06 -29.20 33.74
CA ARG A 448 25.73 -28.01 34.52
C ARG A 448 25.02 -26.94 33.71
N GLN A 449 25.42 -26.77 32.46
CA GLN A 449 24.80 -25.82 31.51
C GLN A 449 23.42 -26.33 31.10
N GLU A 450 23.27 -27.63 30.84
CA GLU A 450 21.98 -28.25 30.49
C GLU A 450 20.99 -28.11 31.66
N LYS A 451 21.42 -28.35 32.90
CA LYS A 451 20.58 -28.21 34.07
C LYS A 451 20.14 -26.76 34.30
N MET A 452 21.06 -25.80 34.15
CA MET A 452 20.75 -24.37 34.29
C MET A 452 19.74 -23.88 33.24
N LEU A 453 19.85 -24.40 32.01
CA LEU A 453 18.92 -24.06 30.92
C LEU A 453 17.53 -24.71 31.13
N SER A 454 17.50 -25.96 31.61
CA SER A 454 16.28 -26.64 32.00
C SER A 454 15.52 -25.94 33.12
N ASP A 455 16.27 -25.48 34.15
CA ASP A 455 15.70 -24.72 35.28
C ASP A 455 15.12 -23.35 34.82
N LEU A 456 15.77 -22.69 33.89
CA LEU A 456 15.27 -21.43 33.27
C LEU A 456 13.99 -21.63 32.44
N LEU A 457 13.90 -22.71 31.67
CA LEU A 457 12.72 -23.02 30.89
C LEU A 457 11.51 -23.42 31.74
N THR A 458 11.75 -24.07 32.86
CA THR A 458 10.69 -24.41 33.83
C THR A 458 10.19 -23.22 34.63
N THR A 459 11.04 -22.20 34.87
CA THR A 459 10.65 -20.98 35.61
C THR A 459 9.95 -19.94 34.73
N SER A 460 10.11 -20.01 33.43
CA SER A 460 9.43 -19.10 32.47
C SER A 460 8.07 -19.59 31.96
N SER A 461 7.59 -20.72 32.43
CA SER A 461 6.27 -21.30 32.11
C SER A 461 5.22 -21.10 33.22
N LEU A 462 5.44 -20.18 34.13
CA LEU A 462 4.53 -19.61 35.13
C LEU A 462 4.34 -18.12 34.77
#